data_b76852c3c1ea75092740f7118bb92850
#
_entry.id   b76852c3c1ea75092740f7118bb92850
#
_cell.length_a   1.000
_cell.length_b   1.000
_cell.length_c   1.000
_cell.angle_alpha   90.00
_cell.angle_beta   90.00
_cell.angle_gamma   90.00
#
_symmetry.space_group_name_H-M   'P 1'
#
loop_
_entity.id
_entity.type
_entity.pdbx_description
1 polymer ?
#
loop_
_entity_poly.entity_id
_entity_poly.type
_entity_poly.pdbx_seq_one_letter_code
_entity_poly.pdbx_strand_id
1 'polypeptide(L)'
;AHIRVVSHEVNRGLSAARNTGLAAARGRYVWFPDPDDRYDFTFLQSVYNSLQQHEAPVVMVGHVEEFYDAGGKVKRVQEFTFSQESAHLGKTKLRKHVLEFEKGTHYGYAWNKVYERSYLQQGGFTFTEDLPLIEDIEFNIRVFQDLPGLNVIGAPLYRYAKREAGNLTSKFVPRYYEVHRARIEMLRNQLDSWGLLDAGAKATLGALYARYILSALERNKQKESGMSGSAQKE
;
A
#
# COMPACT_ATOMS: atom_id res chain seq x y z
N ALA A 1 27.42 14.25 -3.64
CA ALA A 1 26.14 13.67 -3.98
C ALA A 1 25.78 12.62 -2.90
N HIS A 2 24.55 12.67 -2.41
CA HIS A 2 24.05 11.74 -1.39
C HIS A 2 23.24 10.56 -1.99
N ILE A 3 23.34 10.40 -3.31
CA ILE A 3 22.66 9.34 -4.04
C ILE A 3 23.60 8.15 -4.19
N ARG A 4 23.10 6.97 -3.84
CA ARG A 4 23.77 5.70 -4.06
C ARG A 4 22.89 4.82 -4.93
N VAL A 5 23.42 4.32 -6.03
CA VAL A 5 22.73 3.37 -6.92
C VAL A 5 23.24 1.97 -6.61
N VAL A 6 22.31 1.02 -6.47
CA VAL A 6 22.60 -0.42 -6.35
C VAL A 6 21.82 -1.12 -7.47
N SER A 7 22.52 -1.76 -8.38
CA SER A 7 21.93 -2.42 -9.55
C SER A 7 21.89 -3.93 -9.35
N HIS A 8 20.83 -4.58 -9.85
CA HIS A 8 20.76 -6.03 -10.01
C HIS A 8 21.27 -6.40 -11.42
N GLU A 9 21.96 -7.53 -11.54
CA GLU A 9 22.42 -8.05 -12.84
C GLU A 9 21.26 -8.45 -13.74
N VAL A 10 20.14 -8.90 -13.13
CA VAL A 10 18.90 -9.27 -13.82
C VAL A 10 17.71 -8.62 -13.11
N ASN A 11 16.59 -8.48 -13.83
CA ASN A 11 15.35 -8.00 -13.22
C ASN A 11 14.81 -9.04 -12.22
N ARG A 12 14.75 -8.67 -10.94
CA ARG A 12 14.24 -9.49 -9.82
C ARG A 12 12.89 -8.99 -9.29
N GLY A 13 12.31 -7.99 -9.93
CA GLY A 13 11.03 -7.41 -9.53
C GLY A 13 11.13 -6.34 -8.44
N LEU A 14 9.96 -5.76 -8.11
CA LEU A 14 9.84 -4.61 -7.21
C LEU A 14 10.22 -4.94 -5.77
N SER A 15 9.74 -6.07 -5.24
CA SER A 15 10.04 -6.52 -3.88
C SER A 15 11.54 -6.68 -3.65
N ALA A 16 12.25 -7.32 -4.59
CA ALA A 16 13.70 -7.50 -4.51
C ALA A 16 14.44 -6.15 -4.56
N ALA A 17 13.99 -5.21 -5.39
CA ALA A 17 14.57 -3.88 -5.45
C ALA A 17 14.38 -3.11 -4.13
N ARG A 18 13.18 -3.16 -3.53
CA ARG A 18 12.91 -2.56 -2.22
C ARG A 18 13.72 -3.20 -1.10
N ASN A 19 13.85 -4.53 -1.09
CA ASN A 19 14.69 -5.25 -0.12
C ASN A 19 16.17 -4.85 -0.22
N THR A 20 16.69 -4.72 -1.43
CA THR A 20 18.05 -4.26 -1.68
C THR A 20 18.24 -2.82 -1.20
N GLY A 21 17.27 -1.94 -1.46
CA GLY A 21 17.27 -0.57 -0.95
C GLY A 21 17.24 -0.52 0.57
N LEU A 22 16.39 -1.33 1.22
CA LEU A 22 16.29 -1.44 2.67
C LEU A 22 17.62 -1.91 3.30
N ALA A 23 18.23 -2.93 2.74
CA ALA A 23 19.53 -3.45 3.21
C ALA A 23 20.65 -2.41 3.07
N ALA A 24 20.58 -1.55 2.03
CA ALA A 24 21.55 -0.50 1.79
C ALA A 24 21.29 0.79 2.59
N ALA A 25 20.09 0.95 3.16
CA ALA A 25 19.68 2.15 3.86
C ALA A 25 20.48 2.38 5.15
N ARG A 26 20.79 3.65 5.44
CA ARG A 26 21.55 4.06 6.65
C ARG A 26 20.80 5.05 7.53
N GLY A 27 19.70 5.62 7.02
CA GLY A 27 18.87 6.56 7.77
C GLY A 27 18.15 5.90 8.95
N ARG A 28 17.72 6.70 9.92
CA ARG A 28 16.85 6.23 11.01
C ARG A 28 15.51 5.74 10.47
N TYR A 29 14.96 6.45 9.48
CA TYR A 29 13.72 6.12 8.80
C TYR A 29 13.99 5.75 7.35
N VAL A 30 13.14 4.87 6.81
CA VAL A 30 13.15 4.41 5.40
C VAL A 30 11.81 4.71 4.78
N TRP A 31 11.82 5.14 3.52
CA TRP A 31 10.65 5.39 2.71
C TRP A 31 10.82 4.69 1.35
N PHE A 32 9.73 4.15 0.80
CA PHE A 32 9.70 3.41 -0.46
C PHE A 32 8.84 4.12 -1.51
N PRO A 33 9.21 5.32 -2.00
CA PRO A 33 8.45 6.00 -3.04
C PRO A 33 8.58 5.26 -4.37
N ASP A 34 7.50 5.25 -5.15
CA ASP A 34 7.56 4.73 -6.51
C ASP A 34 8.20 5.79 -7.44
N PRO A 35 9.06 5.39 -8.40
CA PRO A 35 9.89 6.33 -9.17
C PRO A 35 9.09 7.16 -10.19
N ASP A 36 7.87 6.77 -10.48
CA ASP A 36 6.96 7.43 -11.43
C ASP A 36 5.93 8.35 -10.75
N ASP A 37 6.00 8.46 -9.43
CA ASP A 37 5.15 9.30 -8.61
C ASP A 37 5.79 10.63 -8.21
N ARG A 38 5.02 11.46 -7.54
CA ARG A 38 5.44 12.74 -6.99
C ARG A 38 5.02 12.88 -5.53
N TYR A 39 5.65 13.78 -4.81
CA TYR A 39 5.29 14.11 -3.44
C TYR A 39 5.37 15.61 -3.22
N ASP A 40 4.62 16.09 -2.22
CA ASP A 40 4.63 17.49 -1.85
C ASP A 40 6.00 17.89 -1.30
N PHE A 41 6.43 19.11 -1.59
CA PHE A 41 7.72 19.62 -1.10
C PHE A 41 7.82 19.67 0.42
N THR A 42 6.68 19.70 1.13
CA THR A 42 6.60 19.68 2.59
C THR A 42 6.61 18.26 3.18
N PHE A 43 6.59 17.19 2.36
CA PHE A 43 6.48 15.81 2.81
C PHE A 43 7.47 15.48 3.93
N LEU A 44 8.76 15.65 3.69
CA LEU A 44 9.81 15.31 4.67
C LEU A 44 9.72 16.18 5.93
N GLN A 45 9.41 17.47 5.78
CA GLN A 45 9.25 18.37 6.93
C GLN A 45 8.03 17.98 7.77
N SER A 46 6.92 17.60 7.15
CA SER A 46 5.71 17.17 7.84
C SER A 46 5.93 15.87 8.61
N VAL A 47 6.63 14.90 8.01
CA VAL A 47 7.03 13.65 8.69
C VAL A 47 7.95 13.95 9.87
N TYR A 48 8.96 14.80 9.68
CA TYR A 48 9.87 15.19 10.75
C TYR A 48 9.13 15.86 11.90
N ASN A 49 8.26 16.83 11.62
CA ASN A 49 7.48 17.54 12.65
C ASN A 49 6.57 16.58 13.44
N SER A 50 5.92 15.64 12.74
CA SER A 50 5.08 14.62 13.37
C SER A 50 5.89 13.75 14.35
N LEU A 51 7.09 13.35 13.95
CA LEU A 51 8.01 12.55 14.79
C LEU A 51 8.60 13.34 15.97
N GLN A 52 8.71 14.65 15.85
CA GLN A 52 9.12 15.50 16.99
C GLN A 52 8.01 15.62 18.05
N GLN A 53 6.75 15.55 17.63
CA GLN A 53 5.60 15.58 18.55
C GLN A 53 5.40 14.22 19.24
N HIS A 54 5.45 13.14 18.47
CA HIS A 54 5.29 11.77 18.96
C HIS A 54 6.22 10.83 18.16
N GLU A 55 7.16 10.22 18.83
CA GLU A 55 7.96 9.15 18.22
C GLU A 55 7.06 7.96 17.89
N ALA A 56 7.20 7.44 16.68
CA ALA A 56 6.46 6.25 16.22
C ALA A 56 7.28 5.48 15.21
N PRO A 57 7.21 4.14 15.20
CA PRO A 57 7.92 3.33 14.22
C PRO A 57 7.39 3.49 12.79
N VAL A 58 6.16 3.98 12.62
CA VAL A 58 5.56 4.24 11.30
C VAL A 58 4.85 5.59 11.31
N VAL A 59 5.04 6.34 10.23
CA VAL A 59 4.25 7.53 9.89
C VAL A 59 3.52 7.26 8.61
N MET A 60 2.21 7.49 8.56
CA MET A 60 1.35 7.32 7.39
C MET A 60 0.78 8.66 6.96
N VAL A 61 0.80 8.95 5.66
CA VAL A 61 0.30 10.20 5.09
C VAL A 61 -0.90 9.97 4.17
N GLY A 62 -1.74 11.00 4.01
CA GLY A 62 -2.73 11.03 2.95
C GLY A 62 -2.11 11.11 1.56
N HIS A 63 -2.91 10.85 0.52
CA HIS A 63 -2.44 10.89 -0.85
C HIS A 63 -3.49 11.45 -1.83
N VAL A 64 -3.00 11.79 -3.01
CA VAL A 64 -3.79 12.19 -4.17
C VAL A 64 -3.59 11.17 -5.26
N GLU A 65 -4.68 10.70 -5.88
CA GLU A 65 -4.62 9.97 -7.15
C GLU A 65 -4.80 10.95 -8.31
N GLU A 66 -3.82 11.03 -9.18
CA GLU A 66 -3.84 11.85 -10.39
C GLU A 66 -4.04 10.96 -11.62
N PHE A 67 -5.19 11.10 -12.29
CA PHE A 67 -5.54 10.32 -13.48
C PHE A 67 -5.10 11.07 -14.73
N TYR A 68 -4.17 10.48 -15.48
CA TYR A 68 -3.59 11.03 -16.70
C TYR A 68 -4.23 10.44 -17.94
N ASP A 69 -4.42 11.27 -18.98
CA ASP A 69 -4.79 10.81 -20.31
C ASP A 69 -3.56 10.27 -21.09
N ALA A 70 -3.82 9.75 -22.29
CA ALA A 70 -2.77 9.25 -23.19
C ALA A 70 -1.75 10.34 -23.61
N GLY A 71 -2.14 11.62 -23.52
CA GLY A 71 -1.26 12.76 -23.80
C GLY A 71 -0.45 13.22 -22.57
N GLY A 72 -0.59 12.57 -21.42
CA GLY A 72 0.11 12.92 -20.18
C GLY A 72 -0.49 14.13 -19.44
N LYS A 73 -1.72 14.54 -19.75
CA LYS A 73 -2.44 15.60 -19.05
C LYS A 73 -3.31 15.02 -17.94
N VAL A 74 -3.32 15.66 -16.76
CA VAL A 74 -4.20 15.29 -15.66
C VAL A 74 -5.66 15.59 -16.03
N LYS A 75 -6.51 14.55 -16.07
CA LYS A 75 -7.97 14.65 -16.31
C LYS A 75 -8.78 14.74 -15.03
N ARG A 76 -8.36 14.04 -14.00
CA ARG A 76 -9.07 13.94 -12.73
C ARG A 76 -8.07 13.83 -11.59
N VAL A 77 -8.42 14.44 -10.48
CA VAL A 77 -7.72 14.33 -9.21
C VAL A 77 -8.69 13.82 -8.16
N GLN A 78 -8.26 12.90 -7.33
CA GLN A 78 -9.04 12.40 -6.20
C GLN A 78 -8.14 12.37 -4.96
N GLU A 79 -8.58 13.07 -3.92
CA GLU A 79 -7.85 13.12 -2.65
C GLU A 79 -8.33 12.01 -1.72
N PHE A 80 -7.38 11.42 -1.03
CA PHE A 80 -7.57 10.43 0.02
C PHE A 80 -6.91 10.94 1.28
N THR A 81 -7.73 11.47 2.16
CA THR A 81 -7.33 12.06 3.44
C THR A 81 -7.92 11.26 4.59
N PHE A 82 -7.42 11.49 5.78
CA PHE A 82 -7.98 10.90 6.99
C PHE A 82 -9.02 11.85 7.58
N SER A 83 -9.98 11.29 8.31
CA SER A 83 -11.00 12.05 9.04
C SER A 83 -10.44 12.96 10.14
N GLN A 84 -9.21 12.71 10.56
CA GLN A 84 -8.46 13.53 11.54
C GLN A 84 -7.28 14.22 10.84
N GLU A 85 -7.06 15.50 11.11
CA GLU A 85 -5.99 16.29 10.50
C GLU A 85 -4.59 15.70 10.76
N SER A 86 -4.32 15.30 11.98
CA SER A 86 -3.12 14.52 12.36
C SER A 86 -3.36 13.89 13.73
N ALA A 87 -2.86 12.69 13.92
CA ALA A 87 -3.04 11.96 15.16
C ALA A 87 -1.91 10.96 15.42
N HIS A 88 -1.60 10.75 16.71
CA HIS A 88 -0.88 9.58 17.18
C HIS A 88 -1.89 8.51 17.62
N LEU A 89 -1.75 7.31 17.09
CA LEU A 89 -2.58 6.15 17.39
C LEU A 89 -1.73 5.09 18.09
N GLY A 90 -1.91 4.93 19.40
CA GLY A 90 -1.33 3.78 20.11
C GLY A 90 -1.95 2.45 19.63
N LYS A 91 -1.29 1.33 19.94
CA LYS A 91 -1.58 -0.03 19.43
C LYS A 91 -3.07 -0.40 19.39
N THR A 92 -3.79 -0.20 20.49
CA THR A 92 -5.21 -0.56 20.59
C THR A 92 -6.09 0.28 19.67
N LYS A 93 -5.86 1.59 19.59
CA LYS A 93 -6.62 2.49 18.73
C LYS A 93 -6.28 2.23 17.26
N LEU A 94 -5.01 2.04 16.92
CA LEU A 94 -4.54 1.69 15.60
C LEU A 94 -5.25 0.46 15.04
N ARG A 95 -5.30 -0.65 15.79
CA ARG A 95 -5.93 -1.89 15.36
C ARG A 95 -7.40 -1.71 14.97
N LYS A 96 -8.14 -0.89 15.70
CA LYS A 96 -9.55 -0.56 15.40
C LYS A 96 -9.75 0.24 14.11
N HIS A 97 -8.72 0.97 13.65
CA HIS A 97 -8.80 1.81 12.45
C HIS A 97 -8.29 1.10 11.18
N VAL A 98 -7.70 -0.10 11.27
CA VAL A 98 -7.10 -0.77 10.10
C VAL A 98 -8.11 -0.98 8.96
N LEU A 99 -9.34 -1.38 9.25
CA LEU A 99 -10.38 -1.52 8.21
C LEU A 99 -10.80 -0.19 7.60
N GLU A 100 -10.84 0.89 8.37
CA GLU A 100 -11.09 2.24 7.86
C GLU A 100 -9.96 2.66 6.92
N PHE A 101 -8.72 2.44 7.30
CA PHE A 101 -7.55 2.70 6.46
C PHE A 101 -7.57 1.86 5.18
N GLU A 102 -7.98 0.60 5.24
CA GLU A 102 -8.11 -0.24 4.05
C GLU A 102 -9.23 0.22 3.13
N LYS A 103 -10.39 0.61 3.67
CA LYS A 103 -11.49 1.22 2.89
C LYS A 103 -11.05 2.52 2.20
N GLY A 104 -10.28 3.35 2.91
CA GLY A 104 -9.71 4.59 2.41
C GLY A 104 -8.49 4.40 1.50
N THR A 105 -8.12 3.16 1.17
CA THR A 105 -6.94 2.81 0.35
C THR A 105 -5.59 3.26 0.93
N HIS A 106 -5.52 3.50 2.24
CA HIS A 106 -4.29 3.92 2.90
C HIS A 106 -3.46 2.76 3.42
N TYR A 107 -4.12 1.66 3.83
CA TYR A 107 -3.45 0.57 4.54
C TYR A 107 -2.52 -0.25 3.63
N GLY A 108 -2.99 -0.57 2.42
CA GLY A 108 -2.30 -1.49 1.52
C GLY A 108 -0.98 -0.97 0.95
N TYR A 109 -0.79 0.33 0.78
CA TYR A 109 0.39 0.86 0.10
C TYR A 109 1.60 1.01 1.02
N ALA A 110 2.82 0.77 0.51
CA ALA A 110 4.07 1.05 1.20
C ALA A 110 4.56 2.49 0.98
N TRP A 111 4.29 3.07 -0.19
CA TRP A 111 4.78 4.39 -0.58
C TRP A 111 4.19 5.57 0.21
N ASN A 112 3.03 5.42 0.83
CA ASN A 112 2.43 6.45 1.71
C ASN A 112 2.87 6.33 3.18
N LYS A 113 3.90 5.55 3.46
CA LYS A 113 4.40 5.33 4.82
C LYS A 113 5.91 5.50 4.90
N VAL A 114 6.35 6.02 6.03
CA VAL A 114 7.75 6.11 6.42
C VAL A 114 7.95 5.21 7.63
N TYR A 115 8.95 4.34 7.59
CA TYR A 115 9.15 3.28 8.57
C TYR A 115 10.47 3.50 9.33
N GLU A 116 10.48 3.29 10.63
CA GLU A 116 11.71 3.26 11.39
C GLU A 116 12.52 2.01 11.02
N ARG A 117 13.75 2.22 10.54
CA ARG A 117 14.61 1.14 10.05
C ARG A 117 14.93 0.10 11.12
N SER A 118 15.17 0.53 12.35
CA SER A 118 15.43 -0.38 13.48
C SER A 118 14.24 -1.28 13.79
N TYR A 119 13.02 -0.75 13.70
CA TYR A 119 11.80 -1.54 13.88
C TYR A 119 11.65 -2.61 12.79
N LEU A 120 11.90 -2.25 11.52
CA LEU A 120 11.89 -3.22 10.42
C LEU A 120 12.95 -4.31 10.61
N GLN A 121 14.15 -3.93 11.02
CA GLN A 121 15.26 -4.87 11.24
C GLN A 121 15.00 -5.83 12.41
N GLN A 122 14.51 -5.32 13.54
CA GLN A 122 14.20 -6.14 14.72
C GLN A 122 13.09 -7.16 14.43
N GLY A 123 12.09 -6.78 13.64
CA GLY A 123 11.02 -7.66 13.22
C GLY A 123 11.36 -8.56 12.03
N GLY A 124 12.54 -8.42 11.41
CA GLY A 124 12.90 -9.16 10.20
C GLY A 124 12.00 -8.86 9.00
N PHE A 125 11.40 -7.66 8.96
CA PHE A 125 10.43 -7.30 7.93
C PHE A 125 11.11 -6.97 6.60
N THR A 126 10.83 -7.77 5.58
CA THR A 126 11.23 -7.58 4.17
C THR A 126 10.03 -7.82 3.27
N PHE A 127 10.05 -7.32 2.04
CA PHE A 127 9.01 -7.61 1.05
C PHE A 127 9.15 -9.04 0.53
N THR A 128 8.03 -9.75 0.40
CA THR A 128 8.00 -11.10 -0.18
C THR A 128 8.19 -11.02 -1.70
N GLU A 129 9.26 -11.64 -2.23
CA GLU A 129 9.70 -11.43 -3.62
C GLU A 129 8.78 -12.09 -4.66
N ASP A 130 8.16 -13.22 -4.33
CA ASP A 130 7.31 -13.98 -5.27
C ASP A 130 5.81 -13.69 -5.11
N LEU A 131 5.46 -12.51 -4.60
CA LEU A 131 4.07 -12.13 -4.34
C LEU A 131 3.66 -10.92 -5.20
N PRO A 132 3.07 -11.12 -6.39
CA PRO A 132 2.69 -10.00 -7.24
C PRO A 132 1.46 -9.26 -6.72
N LEU A 133 1.42 -7.94 -6.89
CA LEU A 133 0.30 -7.02 -6.61
C LEU A 133 -0.11 -6.82 -5.15
N ILE A 134 0.16 -7.74 -4.26
CA ILE A 134 -0.22 -7.65 -2.84
C ILE A 134 0.99 -7.69 -1.91
N GLU A 135 2.20 -7.54 -2.45
CA GLU A 135 3.45 -7.48 -1.69
C GLU A 135 3.43 -6.36 -0.64
N ASP A 136 2.84 -5.22 -1.00
CA ASP A 136 2.74 -4.05 -0.13
C ASP A 136 1.82 -4.27 1.07
N ILE A 137 0.62 -4.80 0.81
CA ILE A 137 -0.31 -5.08 1.90
C ILE A 137 0.13 -6.24 2.76
N GLU A 138 0.74 -7.27 2.17
CA GLU A 138 1.33 -8.39 2.93
C GLU A 138 2.41 -7.88 3.87
N PHE A 139 3.32 -7.04 3.37
CA PHE A 139 4.35 -6.39 4.17
C PHE A 139 3.74 -5.55 5.30
N ASN A 140 2.76 -4.71 5.00
CA ASN A 140 2.09 -3.88 6.00
C ASN A 140 1.34 -4.69 7.05
N ILE A 141 0.67 -5.79 6.68
CA ILE A 141 0.00 -6.68 7.63
C ILE A 141 0.98 -7.20 8.67
N ARG A 142 2.18 -7.66 8.26
CA ARG A 142 3.22 -8.13 9.17
C ARG A 142 3.78 -7.00 10.05
N VAL A 143 4.09 -5.86 9.44
CA VAL A 143 4.61 -4.68 10.16
C VAL A 143 3.62 -4.19 11.21
N PHE A 144 2.31 -4.17 10.89
CA PHE A 144 1.27 -3.64 11.77
C PHE A 144 0.78 -4.64 12.81
N GLN A 145 1.14 -5.91 12.74
CA GLN A 145 0.66 -6.96 13.64
C GLN A 145 0.88 -6.59 15.11
N ASP A 146 2.07 -6.10 15.43
CA ASP A 146 2.45 -5.69 16.77
C ASP A 146 2.98 -4.26 16.86
N LEU A 147 2.62 -3.41 15.89
CA LEU A 147 3.04 -2.01 15.84
C LEU A 147 2.57 -1.29 17.12
N PRO A 148 3.50 -0.73 17.90
CA PRO A 148 3.16 -0.07 19.18
C PRO A 148 2.44 1.25 18.99
N GLY A 149 2.68 1.94 17.89
CA GLY A 149 2.07 3.22 17.55
C GLY A 149 2.28 3.62 16.10
N LEU A 150 1.37 4.46 15.61
CA LEU A 150 1.34 5.01 14.27
C LEU A 150 1.07 6.51 14.35
N ASN A 151 1.89 7.31 13.66
CA ASN A 151 1.52 8.69 13.39
C ASN A 151 0.78 8.77 12.05
N VAL A 152 -0.35 9.46 12.05
CA VAL A 152 -1.16 9.73 10.85
C VAL A 152 -1.08 11.22 10.56
N ILE A 153 -0.72 11.60 9.34
CA ILE A 153 -0.73 12.98 8.84
C ILE A 153 -1.90 13.11 7.86
N GLY A 154 -2.92 13.93 8.19
CA GLY A 154 -4.14 14.07 7.41
C GLY A 154 -3.91 14.63 6.01
N ALA A 155 -2.89 15.46 5.82
CA ALA A 155 -2.59 16.10 4.54
C ALA A 155 -2.24 15.08 3.44
N PRO A 156 -2.72 15.29 2.19
CA PRO A 156 -2.45 14.41 1.04
C PRO A 156 -1.08 14.72 0.41
N LEU A 157 -0.02 14.29 1.09
CA LEU A 157 1.36 14.67 0.76
C LEU A 157 2.00 13.82 -0.35
N TYR A 158 1.40 12.71 -0.75
CA TYR A 158 1.89 11.85 -1.84
C TYR A 158 0.95 11.93 -3.05
N ARG A 159 1.50 11.95 -4.27
CA ARG A 159 0.77 12.10 -5.54
C ARG A 159 0.98 10.86 -6.40
N TYR A 160 0.04 9.95 -6.31
CA TYR A 160 0.05 8.69 -7.06
C TYR A 160 -0.44 8.91 -8.49
N ALA A 161 0.43 8.66 -9.47
CA ALA A 161 0.15 8.89 -10.88
C ALA A 161 -0.52 7.67 -11.53
N LYS A 162 -1.82 7.77 -11.83
CA LYS A 162 -2.58 6.75 -12.57
C LYS A 162 -2.59 7.06 -14.07
N ARG A 163 -1.76 6.38 -14.85
CA ARG A 163 -1.66 6.50 -16.30
C ARG A 163 -2.50 5.44 -17.00
N GLU A 164 -3.13 5.77 -18.14
CA GLU A 164 -3.92 4.82 -18.93
C GLU A 164 -3.06 3.67 -19.49
N ALA A 165 -1.79 3.92 -19.75
CA ALA A 165 -0.84 2.91 -20.21
C ALA A 165 0.43 2.90 -19.33
N GLY A 166 1.01 1.70 -19.14
CA GLY A 166 2.32 1.55 -18.51
C GLY A 166 2.34 1.15 -17.04
N ASN A 167 1.25 1.27 -16.30
CA ASN A 167 1.20 0.85 -14.90
C ASN A 167 1.14 -0.69 -14.79
N LEU A 168 1.82 -1.26 -13.80
CA LEU A 168 1.72 -2.70 -13.49
C LEU A 168 0.28 -3.13 -13.22
N THR A 169 -0.51 -2.24 -12.60
CA THR A 169 -1.92 -2.47 -12.28
C THR A 169 -2.87 -2.39 -13.48
N SER A 170 -2.46 -1.83 -14.62
CA SER A 170 -3.26 -1.78 -15.85
C SER A 170 -3.11 -3.01 -16.74
N LYS A 171 -2.05 -3.79 -16.54
CA LYS A 171 -1.79 -5.03 -17.29
C LYS A 171 -2.71 -6.15 -16.80
N PHE A 172 -3.01 -7.10 -17.69
CA PHE A 172 -3.66 -8.35 -17.29
C PHE A 172 -2.77 -9.08 -16.29
N VAL A 173 -3.35 -9.47 -15.17
CA VAL A 173 -2.65 -10.23 -14.11
C VAL A 173 -3.29 -11.61 -14.03
N PRO A 174 -2.55 -12.66 -14.33
CA PRO A 174 -3.03 -14.03 -14.15
C PRO A 174 -3.43 -14.26 -12.67
N ARG A 175 -4.50 -15.00 -12.47
CA ARG A 175 -4.98 -15.37 -11.13
C ARG A 175 -5.32 -14.15 -10.26
N TYR A 176 -5.79 -13.06 -10.86
CA TYR A 176 -6.14 -11.82 -10.16
C TYR A 176 -7.15 -12.05 -9.00
N TYR A 177 -8.12 -12.94 -9.24
CA TYR A 177 -9.09 -13.31 -8.22
C TYR A 177 -8.43 -13.95 -7.00
N GLU A 178 -7.56 -14.95 -7.21
CA GLU A 178 -6.87 -15.68 -6.12
C GLU A 178 -5.94 -14.73 -5.32
N VAL A 179 -5.28 -13.82 -6.00
CA VAL A 179 -4.42 -12.80 -5.37
C VAL A 179 -5.24 -11.94 -4.42
N HIS A 180 -6.40 -11.43 -4.86
CA HIS A 180 -7.25 -10.60 -4.00
C HIS A 180 -8.03 -11.39 -2.94
N ARG A 181 -8.34 -12.65 -3.21
CA ARG A 181 -8.84 -13.56 -2.18
C ARG A 181 -7.81 -13.71 -1.05
N ALA A 182 -6.55 -13.98 -1.38
CA ALA A 182 -5.46 -14.06 -0.40
C ALA A 182 -5.33 -12.75 0.42
N ARG A 183 -5.45 -11.57 -0.23
CA ARG A 183 -5.49 -10.28 0.46
C ARG A 183 -6.59 -10.21 1.52
N ILE A 184 -7.82 -10.61 1.19
CA ILE A 184 -8.94 -10.59 2.13
C ILE A 184 -8.73 -11.61 3.26
N GLU A 185 -8.21 -12.79 2.96
CA GLU A 185 -7.89 -13.82 3.96
C GLU A 185 -6.81 -13.33 4.95
N MET A 186 -5.77 -12.66 4.48
CA MET A 186 -4.73 -12.07 5.34
C MET A 186 -5.31 -11.00 6.29
N LEU A 187 -6.13 -10.08 5.77
CA LEU A 187 -6.80 -9.06 6.58
C LEU A 187 -7.75 -9.69 7.62
N ARG A 188 -8.53 -10.68 7.20
CA ARG A 188 -9.42 -11.43 8.09
C ARG A 188 -8.66 -12.07 9.25
N ASN A 189 -7.57 -12.78 8.93
CA ASN A 189 -6.74 -13.46 9.93
C ASN A 189 -6.08 -12.47 10.90
N GLN A 190 -5.64 -11.31 10.41
CA GLN A 190 -5.10 -10.25 11.25
C GLN A 190 -6.15 -9.72 12.23
N LEU A 191 -7.37 -9.41 11.76
CA LEU A 191 -8.46 -8.94 12.61
C LEU A 191 -8.90 -10.00 13.62
N ASP A 192 -8.96 -11.27 13.21
CA ASP A 192 -9.29 -12.39 14.07
C ASP A 192 -8.26 -12.54 15.20
N SER A 193 -6.97 -12.49 14.86
CA SER A 193 -5.87 -12.54 15.85
C SER A 193 -5.91 -11.40 16.88
N TRP A 194 -6.53 -10.30 16.54
CA TRP A 194 -6.74 -9.17 17.44
C TRP A 194 -8.07 -9.20 18.20
N GLY A 195 -8.95 -10.19 17.93
CA GLY A 195 -10.31 -10.25 18.48
C GLY A 195 -11.23 -9.15 17.92
N LEU A 196 -10.96 -8.65 16.72
CA LEU A 196 -11.70 -7.55 16.07
C LEU A 196 -12.54 -8.02 14.87
N LEU A 197 -12.70 -9.33 14.66
CA LEU A 197 -13.48 -9.89 13.55
C LEU A 197 -14.96 -10.02 13.93
N ASP A 198 -15.60 -8.92 14.28
CA ASP A 198 -17.04 -8.84 14.58
C ASP A 198 -17.92 -8.85 13.30
N ALA A 199 -19.24 -8.73 13.46
CA ALA A 199 -20.18 -8.69 12.35
C ALA A 199 -19.94 -7.50 11.40
N GLY A 200 -19.59 -6.33 11.94
CA GLY A 200 -19.27 -5.14 11.16
C GLY A 200 -17.98 -5.30 10.33
N ALA A 201 -16.95 -5.87 10.95
CA ALA A 201 -15.69 -6.17 10.26
C ALA A 201 -15.91 -7.20 9.13
N LYS A 202 -16.69 -8.26 9.38
CA LYS A 202 -17.05 -9.27 8.37
C LYS A 202 -17.82 -8.65 7.21
N ALA A 203 -18.80 -7.78 7.48
CA ALA A 203 -19.56 -7.08 6.45
C ALA A 203 -18.64 -6.17 5.60
N THR A 204 -17.72 -5.46 6.23
CA THR A 204 -16.74 -4.60 5.54
C THR A 204 -15.80 -5.43 4.64
N LEU A 205 -15.25 -6.53 5.15
CA LEU A 205 -14.42 -7.45 4.35
C LEU A 205 -15.21 -8.05 3.19
N GLY A 206 -16.50 -8.40 3.39
CA GLY A 206 -17.39 -8.89 2.35
C GLY A 206 -17.59 -7.86 1.23
N ALA A 207 -17.79 -6.59 1.57
CA ALA A 207 -17.93 -5.51 0.59
C ALA A 207 -16.63 -5.28 -0.20
N LEU A 208 -15.47 -5.31 0.46
CA LEU A 208 -14.16 -5.24 -0.20
C LEU A 208 -13.95 -6.42 -1.14
N TYR A 209 -14.30 -7.63 -0.71
CA TYR A 209 -14.17 -8.83 -1.52
C TYR A 209 -15.07 -8.78 -2.76
N ALA A 210 -16.33 -8.36 -2.61
CA ALA A 210 -17.25 -8.19 -3.73
C ALA A 210 -16.68 -7.22 -4.80
N ARG A 211 -16.06 -6.11 -4.38
CA ARG A 211 -15.38 -5.18 -5.28
C ARG A 211 -14.26 -5.85 -6.08
N TYR A 212 -13.46 -6.72 -5.44
CA TYR A 212 -12.40 -7.45 -6.12
C TYR A 212 -12.92 -8.53 -7.07
N ILE A 213 -14.02 -9.19 -6.73
CA ILE A 213 -14.71 -10.14 -7.64
C ILE A 213 -15.16 -9.40 -8.90
N LEU A 214 -15.85 -8.27 -8.76
CA LEU A 214 -16.29 -7.47 -9.90
C LEU A 214 -15.11 -7.02 -10.77
N SER A 215 -14.03 -6.56 -10.15
CA SER A 215 -12.81 -6.18 -10.88
C SER A 215 -12.15 -7.37 -11.60
N ALA A 216 -12.18 -8.57 -11.03
CA ALA A 216 -11.69 -9.78 -11.69
C ALA A 216 -12.53 -10.14 -12.93
N LEU A 217 -13.86 -10.07 -12.81
CA LEU A 217 -14.78 -10.31 -13.92
C LEU A 217 -14.60 -9.32 -15.08
N GLU A 218 -14.36 -8.03 -14.76
CA GLU A 218 -14.05 -7.01 -15.76
C GLU A 218 -12.72 -7.30 -16.47
N ARG A 219 -11.69 -7.71 -15.74
CA ARG A 219 -10.38 -8.06 -16.31
C ARG A 219 -10.43 -9.30 -17.22
N ASN A 220 -11.27 -10.28 -16.91
CA ASN A 220 -11.46 -11.45 -17.74
C ASN A 220 -11.99 -11.11 -19.15
N LYS A 221 -12.63 -9.95 -19.32
CA LYS A 221 -13.07 -9.44 -20.64
C LYS A 221 -11.94 -8.79 -21.46
N GLN A 222 -10.77 -8.55 -20.87
CA GLN A 222 -9.62 -7.98 -21.58
C GLN A 222 -9.06 -9.01 -22.57
N LYS A 223 -8.59 -8.55 -23.74
CA LYS A 223 -8.02 -9.42 -24.78
C LYS A 223 -6.85 -10.25 -24.30
N GLU A 224 -6.06 -9.67 -23.42
CA GLU A 224 -4.88 -10.29 -22.81
C GLU A 224 -5.22 -11.47 -21.88
N SER A 225 -6.49 -11.63 -21.48
CA SER A 225 -6.93 -12.80 -20.69
C SER A 225 -6.83 -14.11 -21.48
N GLY A 226 -6.88 -14.04 -22.81
CA GLY A 226 -6.94 -15.21 -23.68
C GLY A 226 -8.23 -16.05 -23.53
N MET A 227 -9.20 -15.59 -22.72
CA MET A 227 -10.44 -16.33 -22.47
C MET A 227 -11.38 -16.21 -23.68
N SER A 228 -11.95 -17.34 -24.11
CA SER A 228 -13.01 -17.35 -25.11
C SER A 228 -14.29 -16.67 -24.58
N GLY A 229 -15.14 -16.16 -25.48
CA GLY A 229 -16.39 -15.53 -25.08
C GLY A 229 -17.36 -16.47 -24.34
N SER A 230 -17.23 -17.80 -24.49
CA SER A 230 -17.94 -18.80 -23.67
C SER A 230 -17.36 -18.90 -22.27
N ALA A 231 -16.04 -18.98 -22.14
CA ALA A 231 -15.37 -19.05 -20.84
C ALA A 231 -15.49 -17.76 -20.00
N GLN A 232 -15.81 -16.63 -20.63
CA GLN A 232 -16.08 -15.36 -19.93
C GLN A 232 -17.49 -15.30 -19.31
N LYS A 233 -18.39 -16.23 -19.67
CA LYS A 233 -19.78 -16.28 -19.21
C LYS A 233 -20.02 -17.33 -18.12
N GLU A 234 -19.11 -18.24 -17.93
CA GLU A 234 -19.05 -19.19 -16.81
C GLU A 234 -18.38 -18.57 -15.58
#